data_9133eef3245a1a0ff5893f5b9b23d107
#
_entry.id   9133eef3245a1a0ff5893f5b9b23d107
#
_cell.length_a   1.000
_cell.length_b   1.000
_cell.length_c   1.000
_cell.angle_alpha   90.00
_cell.angle_beta   90.00
_cell.angle_gamma   90.00
#
_symmetry.space_group_name_H-M   'P 1'
#
loop_
_entity.id
_entity.type
_entity.pdbx_description
1 polymer ?
#
loop_
_entity_poly.entity_id
_entity_poly.type
_entity_poly.pdbx_seq_one_letter_code
_entity_poly.pdbx_strand_id
1 'polypeptide(L)'
;IWDAPAPMRVIATGNSFWNIISSMRPHTLRNFASHSQPMDALVEMDFWSTRTIVEDGHQYWRSYFYFNGNYSVTPILVPIYQDAVMSNTYIKTLKAQFVQLRRWAYGASDVPYVATRVFSRDRNVPLLEGFARFIRLLDGHVTLATVAILVAFGGWVPLLINSEAARNSVVVHQLPDTISIIQRVAMIGLFITVFLSFKMLPPRPERYKRH
;
A
#
# COMPACT_ATOMS: atom_id res chain seq x y z
N ILE A 1 -5.61 -20.37 -1.18
CA ILE A 1 -5.23 -19.53 -2.34
C ILE A 1 -5.60 -20.19 -3.68
N TRP A 2 -5.45 -21.52 -3.83
CA TRP A 2 -5.68 -22.21 -5.11
C TRP A 2 -7.16 -22.33 -5.51
N ASP A 3 -8.08 -22.28 -4.55
CA ASP A 3 -9.51 -22.26 -4.81
C ASP A 3 -10.01 -20.88 -5.31
N ALA A 4 -9.27 -19.82 -5.00
CA ALA A 4 -9.65 -18.47 -5.38
C ALA A 4 -9.46 -18.22 -6.89
N PRO A 5 -10.29 -17.38 -7.51
CA PRO A 5 -10.13 -16.94 -8.89
C PRO A 5 -8.77 -16.30 -9.16
N ALA A 6 -8.29 -16.38 -10.40
CA ALA A 6 -6.97 -15.88 -10.79
C ALA A 6 -6.69 -14.42 -10.38
N PRO A 7 -7.62 -13.44 -10.55
CA PRO A 7 -7.38 -12.07 -10.09
C PRO A 7 -7.15 -11.98 -8.58
N MET A 8 -7.85 -12.78 -7.79
CA MET A 8 -7.67 -12.80 -6.33
C MET A 8 -6.32 -13.37 -5.94
N ARG A 9 -5.84 -14.39 -6.66
CA ARG A 9 -4.50 -14.94 -6.45
C ARG A 9 -3.41 -13.91 -6.75
N VAL A 10 -3.55 -13.15 -7.83
CA VAL A 10 -2.61 -12.06 -8.17
C VAL A 10 -2.56 -11.01 -7.07
N ILE A 11 -3.71 -10.56 -6.56
CA ILE A 11 -3.77 -9.58 -5.47
C ILE A 11 -3.11 -10.15 -4.20
N ALA A 12 -3.45 -11.39 -3.84
CA ALA A 12 -2.90 -12.02 -2.63
C ALA A 12 -1.38 -12.21 -2.70
N THR A 13 -0.85 -12.65 -3.86
CA THR A 13 0.60 -12.79 -4.06
C THR A 13 1.32 -11.44 -4.08
N GLY A 14 0.70 -10.41 -4.67
CA GLY A 14 1.22 -9.04 -4.64
C GLY A 14 1.34 -8.51 -3.20
N ASN A 15 0.32 -8.74 -2.37
CA ASN A 15 0.35 -8.37 -0.96
C ASN A 15 1.45 -9.12 -0.19
N SER A 16 1.62 -10.42 -0.43
CA SER A 16 2.69 -11.21 0.20
C SER A 16 4.06 -10.68 -0.17
N PHE A 17 4.30 -10.38 -1.44
CA PHE A 17 5.53 -9.79 -1.92
C PHE A 17 5.81 -8.42 -1.28
N TRP A 18 4.79 -7.56 -1.24
CA TRP A 18 4.88 -6.25 -0.60
C TRP A 18 5.21 -6.36 0.90
N ASN A 19 4.60 -7.29 1.62
CA ASN A 19 4.88 -7.53 3.04
C ASN A 19 6.34 -7.93 3.27
N ILE A 20 6.89 -8.80 2.44
CA ILE A 20 8.31 -9.20 2.53
C ILE A 20 9.22 -7.99 2.30
N ILE A 21 9.02 -7.23 1.23
CA ILE A 21 9.82 -6.04 0.95
C ILE A 21 9.73 -5.01 2.08
N SER A 22 8.54 -4.83 2.66
CA SER A 22 8.33 -3.93 3.79
C SER A 22 9.08 -4.42 5.04
N SER A 23 9.07 -5.72 5.31
CA SER A 23 9.79 -6.34 6.43
C SER A 23 11.31 -6.20 6.31
N MET A 24 11.86 -6.07 5.10
CA MET A 24 13.28 -5.80 4.87
C MET A 24 13.68 -4.35 5.21
N ARG A 25 12.72 -3.48 5.50
CA ARG A 25 12.91 -2.06 5.81
C ARG A 25 12.25 -1.69 7.14
N PRO A 26 12.73 -2.22 8.28
CA PRO A 26 12.04 -2.08 9.58
C PRO A 26 11.87 -0.61 10.00
N HIS A 27 12.78 0.29 9.63
CA HIS A 27 12.68 1.73 9.92
C HIS A 27 11.49 2.44 9.24
N THR A 28 10.89 1.80 8.23
CA THR A 28 9.70 2.32 7.54
C THR A 28 8.45 1.48 7.78
N LEU A 29 8.61 0.33 8.47
CA LEU A 29 7.53 -0.61 8.70
C LEU A 29 6.46 0.01 9.59
N ARG A 30 5.21 -0.30 9.30
CA ARG A 30 4.03 0.08 10.09
C ARG A 30 3.25 -1.17 10.47
N ASN A 31 2.43 -1.08 11.49
CA ASN A 31 1.51 -2.16 11.85
C ASN A 31 0.51 -2.40 10.72
N PHE A 32 0.22 -3.67 10.53
CA PHE A 32 -0.90 -4.15 9.74
C PHE A 32 -1.56 -5.29 10.49
N ALA A 33 -2.55 -5.95 9.91
CA ALA A 33 -3.10 -7.18 10.44
C ALA A 33 -1.97 -8.16 10.81
N SER A 34 -2.17 -8.97 11.84
CA SER A 34 -1.15 -9.90 12.37
C SER A 34 0.04 -9.21 13.04
N HIS A 35 -0.25 -8.28 13.93
CA HIS A 35 0.75 -7.65 14.80
C HIS A 35 0.43 -7.87 16.28
N SER A 36 1.41 -7.66 17.13
CA SER A 36 1.27 -7.65 18.57
C SER A 36 1.86 -6.37 19.15
N GLN A 37 1.40 -5.99 20.34
CA GLN A 37 1.93 -4.88 21.10
C GLN A 37 2.05 -5.31 22.57
N PRO A 38 2.99 -4.72 23.35
CA PRO A 38 3.03 -4.93 24.79
C PRO A 38 1.70 -4.57 25.45
N MET A 39 1.24 -5.40 26.39
CA MET A 39 -0.05 -5.22 27.03
C MET A 39 -0.09 -3.95 27.90
N ASP A 40 0.99 -3.64 28.59
CA ASP A 40 1.16 -2.42 29.37
C ASP A 40 1.01 -1.16 28.52
N ALA A 41 1.66 -1.13 27.35
CA ALA A 41 1.52 -0.04 26.41
C ALA A 41 0.08 0.10 25.87
N LEU A 42 -0.60 -1.03 25.61
CA LEU A 42 -2.01 -1.01 25.19
C LEU A 42 -2.93 -0.47 26.29
N VAL A 43 -2.74 -0.89 27.52
CA VAL A 43 -3.51 -0.39 28.67
C VAL A 43 -3.28 1.10 28.86
N GLU A 44 -2.02 1.56 28.80
CA GLU A 44 -1.65 2.96 28.97
C GLU A 44 -2.31 3.88 27.95
N MET A 45 -2.43 3.44 26.69
CA MET A 45 -3.02 4.23 25.60
C MET A 45 -4.52 3.94 25.34
N ASP A 46 -5.20 3.25 26.26
CA ASP A 46 -6.61 2.88 26.14
C ASP A 46 -6.92 2.05 24.90
N PHE A 47 -6.12 1.01 24.66
CA PHE A 47 -6.26 0.03 23.57
C PHE A 47 -6.35 0.64 22.18
N TRP A 48 -7.10 -0.01 21.28
CA TRP A 48 -7.30 0.45 19.90
C TRP A 48 -8.46 1.44 19.77
N SER A 49 -8.40 2.27 18.73
CA SER A 49 -9.51 3.14 18.39
C SER A 49 -10.68 2.31 17.85
N THR A 50 -11.87 2.53 18.40
CA THR A 50 -13.12 1.97 17.91
C THR A 50 -13.78 2.86 16.83
N ARG A 51 -13.15 3.98 16.45
CA ARG A 51 -13.71 5.00 15.55
C ARG A 51 -13.28 4.84 14.10
N THR A 52 -12.39 3.90 13.80
CA THR A 52 -11.87 3.66 12.45
C THR A 52 -12.00 2.19 12.08
N ILE A 53 -12.26 1.92 10.80
CA ILE A 53 -12.35 0.56 10.25
C ILE A 53 -11.00 0.02 9.79
N VAL A 54 -9.93 0.82 9.87
CA VAL A 54 -8.54 0.49 9.56
C VAL A 54 -7.72 0.64 10.84
N GLU A 55 -8.24 0.06 11.91
CA GLU A 55 -7.73 0.17 13.28
C GLU A 55 -6.27 -0.25 13.40
N ASP A 56 -5.85 -1.25 12.63
CA ASP A 56 -4.49 -1.79 12.63
C ASP A 56 -3.45 -0.76 12.14
N GLY A 57 -3.67 -0.16 10.98
CA GLY A 57 -2.81 0.90 10.47
C GLY A 57 -2.88 2.18 11.30
N HIS A 58 -4.07 2.52 11.79
CA HIS A 58 -4.28 3.68 12.66
C HIS A 58 -3.56 3.53 14.01
N GLN A 59 -3.49 2.31 14.55
CA GLN A 59 -2.81 2.02 15.81
C GLN A 59 -1.32 2.37 15.76
N TYR A 60 -0.65 2.20 14.61
CA TYR A 60 0.72 2.66 14.44
C TYR A 60 0.86 4.16 14.73
N TRP A 61 -0.02 4.98 14.16
CA TRP A 61 0.03 6.43 14.33
C TRP A 61 -0.34 6.87 15.74
N ARG A 62 -1.33 6.20 16.36
CA ARG A 62 -1.68 6.43 17.76
C ARG A 62 -0.48 6.17 18.65
N SER A 63 0.16 5.02 18.52
CA SER A 63 1.35 4.64 19.31
C SER A 63 2.51 5.59 19.06
N TYR A 64 2.79 5.93 17.81
CA TYR A 64 3.86 6.87 17.45
C TYR A 64 3.72 8.23 18.14
N PHE A 65 2.53 8.80 18.12
CA PHE A 65 2.30 10.09 18.79
C PHE A 65 2.17 9.96 20.30
N TYR A 66 1.58 8.89 20.82
CA TYR A 66 1.44 8.67 22.24
C TYR A 66 2.80 8.55 22.94
N PHE A 67 3.72 7.82 22.35
CA PHE A 67 5.08 7.64 22.86
C PHE A 67 6.09 8.67 22.33
N ASN A 68 5.64 9.84 21.89
CA ASN A 68 6.48 10.97 21.49
C ASN A 68 7.51 10.62 20.40
N GLY A 69 7.13 9.77 19.44
CA GLY A 69 7.99 9.27 18.38
C GLY A 69 8.85 8.06 18.77
N ASN A 70 8.93 7.70 20.02
CA ASN A 70 9.68 6.53 20.50
C ASN A 70 8.86 5.23 20.29
N TYR A 71 8.60 4.92 19.03
CA TYR A 71 7.84 3.75 18.63
C TYR A 71 8.41 3.17 17.33
N SER A 72 8.66 1.87 17.34
CA SER A 72 9.16 1.14 16.17
C SER A 72 8.41 -0.18 15.99
N VAL A 73 8.39 -0.67 14.78
CA VAL A 73 7.80 -1.97 14.44
C VAL A 73 8.94 -2.92 14.06
N THR A 74 9.04 -4.03 14.80
CA THR A 74 10.02 -5.07 14.51
C THR A 74 9.36 -6.19 13.73
N PRO A 75 9.86 -6.56 12.54
CA PRO A 75 9.29 -7.66 11.78
C PRO A 75 9.63 -9.00 12.45
N ILE A 76 8.63 -9.85 12.61
CA ILE A 76 8.80 -11.24 13.01
C ILE A 76 8.83 -12.06 11.72
N LEU A 77 10.02 -12.59 11.36
CA LEU A 77 10.24 -13.30 10.11
C LEU A 77 9.73 -14.76 10.18
N VAL A 78 8.46 -14.91 10.48
CA VAL A 78 7.77 -16.21 10.53
C VAL A 78 6.68 -16.21 9.45
N PRO A 79 6.57 -17.28 8.65
CA PRO A 79 5.50 -17.40 7.66
C PRO A 79 4.13 -17.39 8.35
N ILE A 80 3.23 -16.56 7.86
CA ILE A 80 1.82 -16.57 8.22
C ILE A 80 0.98 -16.91 6.99
N TYR A 81 -0.09 -17.64 7.20
CA TYR A 81 -1.00 -18.03 6.13
C TYR A 81 -2.29 -17.23 6.24
N GLN A 82 -2.66 -16.60 5.15
CA GLN A 82 -3.90 -15.85 5.03
C GLN A 82 -4.66 -16.33 3.81
N ASP A 83 -5.99 -16.39 3.93
CA ASP A 83 -6.83 -16.77 2.81
C ASP A 83 -7.00 -15.62 1.83
N ALA A 84 -7.01 -15.95 0.54
CA ALA A 84 -7.45 -15.01 -0.48
C ALA A 84 -8.98 -14.82 -0.38
N VAL A 85 -9.44 -13.63 -0.75
CA VAL A 85 -10.88 -13.35 -0.78
C VAL A 85 -11.60 -14.34 -1.71
N MET A 86 -12.61 -15.00 -1.19
CA MET A 86 -13.44 -15.94 -1.92
C MET A 86 -14.90 -15.87 -1.46
N SER A 87 -15.82 -16.03 -2.39
CA SER A 87 -17.26 -16.14 -2.16
C SER A 87 -17.86 -17.23 -3.06
N ASN A 88 -19.13 -17.50 -2.93
CA ASN A 88 -19.81 -18.62 -3.61
C ASN A 88 -19.85 -18.52 -5.14
N THR A 89 -19.65 -17.33 -5.73
CA THR A 89 -19.59 -17.13 -7.18
C THR A 89 -18.47 -16.16 -7.55
N TYR A 90 -18.04 -16.22 -8.80
CA TYR A 90 -16.98 -15.33 -9.32
C TYR A 90 -17.33 -13.84 -9.12
N ILE A 91 -18.53 -13.43 -9.50
CA ILE A 91 -18.98 -12.03 -9.38
C ILE A 91 -19.08 -11.59 -7.91
N LYS A 92 -19.58 -12.45 -7.03
CA LYS A 92 -19.62 -12.16 -5.60
C LYS A 92 -18.22 -12.05 -5.01
N THR A 93 -17.28 -12.85 -5.49
CA THR A 93 -15.86 -12.76 -5.08
C THR A 93 -15.24 -11.44 -5.51
N LEU A 94 -15.46 -10.99 -6.75
CA LEU A 94 -14.99 -9.67 -7.22
C LEU A 94 -15.59 -8.54 -6.38
N LYS A 95 -16.88 -8.60 -6.10
CA LYS A 95 -17.57 -7.62 -5.25
C LYS A 95 -17.01 -7.60 -3.83
N ALA A 96 -16.76 -8.76 -3.23
CA ALA A 96 -16.16 -8.87 -1.90
C ALA A 96 -14.74 -8.27 -1.87
N GLN A 97 -13.93 -8.53 -2.91
CA GLN A 97 -12.61 -7.95 -3.05
C GLN A 97 -12.67 -6.43 -3.19
N PHE A 98 -13.59 -5.91 -4.00
CA PHE A 98 -13.79 -4.47 -4.12
C PHE A 98 -14.15 -3.82 -2.79
N VAL A 99 -15.05 -4.44 -2.02
CA VAL A 99 -15.43 -3.96 -0.68
C VAL A 99 -14.23 -3.95 0.26
N GLN A 100 -13.38 -4.99 0.21
CA GLN A 100 -12.16 -5.04 1.00
C GLN A 100 -11.18 -3.93 0.62
N LEU A 101 -10.92 -3.73 -0.68
CA LEU A 101 -10.01 -2.67 -1.16
C LEU A 101 -10.54 -1.28 -0.79
N ARG A 102 -11.86 -1.05 -0.91
CA ARG A 102 -12.50 0.18 -0.46
C ARG A 102 -12.32 0.42 1.04
N ARG A 103 -12.43 -0.63 1.85
CA ARG A 103 -12.17 -0.54 3.29
C ARG A 103 -10.72 -0.15 3.57
N TRP A 104 -9.75 -0.73 2.87
CA TRP A 104 -8.34 -0.38 3.02
C TRP A 104 -8.04 1.05 2.58
N ALA A 105 -8.71 1.54 1.53
CA ALA A 105 -8.57 2.93 1.09
C ALA A 105 -8.99 3.93 2.18
N TYR A 106 -9.81 3.52 3.14
CA TYR A 106 -10.16 4.34 4.30
C TYR A 106 -8.95 4.70 5.18
N GLY A 107 -7.81 4.01 5.02
CA GLY A 107 -6.53 4.38 5.63
C GLY A 107 -6.09 5.82 5.28
N ALA A 108 -6.63 6.40 4.21
CA ALA A 108 -6.43 7.82 3.89
C ALA A 108 -6.92 8.77 4.99
N SER A 109 -7.82 8.32 5.89
CA SER A 109 -8.25 9.07 7.08
C SER A 109 -7.11 9.35 8.06
N ASP A 110 -6.01 8.59 7.99
CA ASP A 110 -4.81 8.87 8.78
C ASP A 110 -4.05 10.10 8.29
N VAL A 111 -4.24 10.53 7.05
CA VAL A 111 -3.56 11.72 6.50
C VAL A 111 -3.90 12.97 7.32
N PRO A 112 -5.17 13.38 7.50
CA PRO A 112 -5.51 14.52 8.34
C PRO A 112 -5.16 14.27 9.82
N TYR A 113 -5.28 13.05 10.33
CA TYR A 113 -4.90 12.72 11.70
C TYR A 113 -3.41 12.97 11.96
N VAL A 114 -2.53 12.55 11.05
CA VAL A 114 -1.09 12.77 11.14
C VAL A 114 -0.75 14.24 10.92
N ALA A 115 -1.36 14.88 9.92
CA ALA A 115 -1.14 16.30 9.60
C ALA A 115 -1.41 17.19 10.82
N THR A 116 -2.57 17.01 11.47
CA THR A 116 -2.95 17.82 12.63
C THR A 116 -1.97 17.70 13.79
N ARG A 117 -1.34 16.55 13.98
CA ARG A 117 -0.35 16.33 15.04
C ARG A 117 1.04 16.82 14.68
N VAL A 118 1.48 16.60 13.46
CA VAL A 118 2.83 17.01 12.99
C VAL A 118 2.92 18.53 12.89
N PHE A 119 1.86 19.20 12.42
CA PHE A 119 1.86 20.64 12.21
C PHE A 119 1.26 21.45 13.39
N SER A 120 0.89 20.78 14.48
CA SER A 120 0.47 21.46 15.70
C SER A 120 1.64 22.23 16.33
N ARG A 121 1.31 23.34 17.04
CA ARG A 121 2.28 24.03 17.89
C ARG A 121 2.71 23.17 19.09
N ASP A 122 1.79 22.36 19.59
CA ASP A 122 2.00 21.44 20.74
C ASP A 122 2.45 20.04 20.30
N ARG A 123 3.10 19.96 19.13
CA ARG A 123 3.62 18.68 18.64
C ARG A 123 4.60 18.07 19.61
N ASN A 124 4.48 16.78 19.80
CA ASN A 124 5.33 15.98 20.69
C ASN A 124 6.39 15.14 19.93
N VAL A 125 6.54 15.38 18.62
CA VAL A 125 7.52 14.69 17.77
C VAL A 125 8.38 15.71 17.01
N PRO A 126 9.64 15.37 16.65
CA PRO A 126 10.47 16.26 15.84
C PRO A 126 9.80 16.57 14.49
N LEU A 127 9.76 17.87 14.13
CA LEU A 127 9.05 18.33 12.93
C LEU A 127 9.54 17.63 11.65
N LEU A 128 10.86 17.54 11.47
CA LEU A 128 11.46 16.98 10.26
C LEU A 128 11.11 15.50 10.10
N GLU A 129 11.19 14.73 11.18
CA GLU A 129 10.82 13.31 11.17
C GLU A 129 9.32 13.13 10.94
N GLY A 130 8.50 13.87 11.68
CA GLY A 130 7.04 13.85 11.51
C GLY A 130 6.62 14.21 10.09
N PHE A 131 7.24 15.25 9.51
CA PHE A 131 7.02 15.67 8.14
C PHE A 131 7.43 14.57 7.12
N ALA A 132 8.60 13.96 7.28
CA ALA A 132 9.04 12.88 6.40
C ALA A 132 8.08 11.68 6.44
N ARG A 133 7.58 11.32 7.63
CA ARG A 133 6.58 10.27 7.80
C ARG A 133 5.22 10.66 7.21
N PHE A 134 4.81 11.91 7.37
CA PHE A 134 3.59 12.46 6.76
C PHE A 134 3.64 12.42 5.23
N ILE A 135 4.73 12.90 4.62
CA ILE A 135 4.90 12.86 3.16
C ILE A 135 4.86 11.42 2.64
N ARG A 136 5.51 10.48 3.33
CA ARG A 136 5.45 9.06 2.94
C ARG A 136 4.03 8.47 3.05
N LEU A 137 3.26 8.87 4.06
CA LEU A 137 1.86 8.47 4.19
C LEU A 137 1.02 9.04 3.05
N LEU A 138 1.16 10.33 2.78
CA LEU A 138 0.46 11.03 1.71
C LEU A 138 0.79 10.43 0.34
N ASP A 139 2.09 10.25 0.06
CA ASP A 139 2.58 9.64 -1.19
C ASP A 139 1.98 8.25 -1.41
N GLY A 140 1.96 7.40 -0.38
CA GLY A 140 1.37 6.05 -0.47
C GLY A 140 -0.11 6.09 -0.91
N HIS A 141 -0.91 7.01 -0.38
CA HIS A 141 -2.32 7.12 -0.74
C HIS A 141 -2.53 7.80 -2.10
N VAL A 142 -1.80 8.87 -2.39
CA VAL A 142 -1.87 9.57 -3.69
C VAL A 142 -1.41 8.64 -4.81
N THR A 143 -0.28 7.96 -4.64
CA THR A 143 0.25 7.01 -5.61
C THR A 143 -0.74 5.88 -5.88
N LEU A 144 -1.31 5.27 -4.82
CA LEU A 144 -2.30 4.21 -4.97
C LEU A 144 -3.54 4.66 -5.77
N ALA A 145 -3.99 5.89 -5.54
CA ALA A 145 -5.18 6.43 -6.20
C ALA A 145 -4.92 6.90 -7.65
N THR A 146 -3.71 7.36 -7.95
CA THR A 146 -3.45 8.12 -9.19
C THR A 146 -2.48 7.44 -10.15
N VAL A 147 -1.60 6.53 -9.68
CA VAL A 147 -0.52 5.98 -10.49
C VAL A 147 -1.00 5.32 -11.77
N ALA A 148 -2.10 4.56 -11.73
CA ALA A 148 -2.64 3.90 -12.91
C ALA A 148 -3.09 4.91 -13.98
N ILE A 149 -3.70 6.02 -13.58
CA ILE A 149 -4.16 7.09 -14.46
C ILE A 149 -2.95 7.87 -15.00
N LEU A 150 -2.00 8.22 -14.12
CA LEU A 150 -0.79 8.95 -14.52
C LEU A 150 0.07 8.14 -15.47
N VAL A 151 0.22 6.84 -15.23
CA VAL A 151 0.98 5.94 -16.11
C VAL A 151 0.29 5.79 -17.46
N ALA A 152 -1.05 5.66 -17.49
CA ALA A 152 -1.78 5.48 -18.73
C ALA A 152 -1.88 6.77 -19.58
N PHE A 153 -2.07 7.93 -18.94
CA PHE A 153 -2.45 9.16 -19.63
C PHE A 153 -1.54 10.36 -19.33
N GLY A 154 -0.68 10.30 -18.32
CA GLY A 154 0.09 11.44 -17.84
C GLY A 154 0.95 12.12 -18.91
N GLY A 155 1.50 11.35 -19.85
CA GLY A 155 2.30 11.89 -20.96
C GLY A 155 1.49 12.71 -21.95
N TRP A 156 0.18 12.47 -22.03
CA TRP A 156 -0.71 13.17 -22.95
C TRP A 156 -1.35 14.41 -22.36
N VAL A 157 -1.40 14.53 -21.03
CA VAL A 157 -2.07 15.63 -20.33
C VAL A 157 -1.58 17.01 -20.75
N PRO A 158 -0.26 17.31 -20.83
CA PRO A 158 0.22 18.62 -21.28
C PRO A 158 -0.18 18.95 -22.71
N LEU A 159 -0.19 17.93 -23.59
CA LEU A 159 -0.60 18.07 -25.00
C LEU A 159 -2.09 18.40 -25.13
N LEU A 160 -2.92 17.85 -24.25
CA LEU A 160 -4.38 18.06 -24.27
C LEU A 160 -4.77 19.40 -23.64
N ILE A 161 -4.09 19.83 -22.57
CA ILE A 161 -4.43 21.06 -21.83
C ILE A 161 -3.95 22.30 -22.57
N ASN A 162 -2.77 22.27 -23.18
CA ASN A 162 -2.20 23.42 -23.88
C ASN A 162 -1.50 22.99 -25.17
N SER A 163 -2.27 22.82 -26.23
CA SER A 163 -1.77 22.39 -27.53
C SER A 163 -0.78 23.38 -28.19
N GLU A 164 -0.88 24.67 -27.86
CA GLU A 164 -0.02 25.70 -28.41
C GLU A 164 1.36 25.71 -27.74
N ALA A 165 1.41 25.65 -26.40
CA ALA A 165 2.66 25.46 -25.67
C ALA A 165 3.33 24.12 -25.97
N ALA A 166 2.53 23.08 -26.23
CA ALA A 166 3.01 21.77 -26.62
C ALA A 166 3.73 21.78 -27.98
N ARG A 167 3.22 22.52 -28.95
CA ARG A 167 3.85 22.67 -30.29
C ARG A 167 5.20 23.37 -30.23
N ASN A 168 5.40 24.27 -29.26
CA ASN A 168 6.58 25.09 -29.13
C ASN A 168 7.63 24.52 -28.14
N SER A 169 7.29 23.42 -27.44
CA SER A 169 8.18 22.79 -26.46
C SER A 169 8.57 21.37 -26.88
N VAL A 170 9.86 21.19 -27.20
CA VAL A 170 10.41 19.86 -27.51
C VAL A 170 10.18 18.86 -26.36
N VAL A 171 10.35 19.32 -25.10
CA VAL A 171 10.16 18.49 -23.92
C VAL A 171 8.73 17.97 -23.82
N VAL A 172 7.73 18.83 -24.00
CA VAL A 172 6.32 18.46 -23.93
C VAL A 172 5.96 17.50 -25.06
N HIS A 173 6.50 17.71 -26.26
CA HIS A 173 6.26 16.85 -27.40
C HIS A 173 6.85 15.44 -27.22
N GLN A 174 8.00 15.33 -26.56
CA GLN A 174 8.68 14.05 -26.30
C GLN A 174 8.15 13.32 -25.05
N LEU A 175 7.28 13.94 -24.26
CA LEU A 175 6.81 13.39 -22.99
C LEU A 175 6.12 12.02 -23.14
N PRO A 176 5.22 11.79 -24.12
CA PRO A 176 4.59 10.47 -24.34
C PRO A 176 5.61 9.37 -24.62
N ASP A 177 6.62 9.65 -25.45
CA ASP A 177 7.67 8.67 -25.79
C ASP A 177 8.57 8.38 -24.57
N THR A 178 8.94 9.41 -23.83
CA THR A 178 9.72 9.26 -22.60
C THR A 178 8.99 8.39 -21.59
N ILE A 179 7.69 8.65 -21.36
CA ILE A 179 6.87 7.84 -20.45
C ILE A 179 6.74 6.41 -20.99
N SER A 180 6.57 6.23 -22.28
CA SER A 180 6.52 4.91 -22.91
C SER A 180 7.80 4.10 -22.68
N ILE A 181 8.98 4.73 -22.76
CA ILE A 181 10.26 4.08 -22.46
C ILE A 181 10.32 3.67 -20.99
N ILE A 182 9.98 4.56 -20.08
CA ILE A 182 9.93 4.27 -18.63
C ILE A 182 8.98 3.09 -18.35
N GLN A 183 7.80 3.07 -18.98
CA GLN A 183 6.84 1.96 -18.85
C GLN A 183 7.40 0.63 -19.33
N ARG A 184 8.13 0.60 -20.45
CA ARG A 184 8.77 -0.63 -20.97
C ARG A 184 9.82 -1.16 -20.00
N VAL A 185 10.63 -0.28 -19.40
CA VAL A 185 11.61 -0.68 -18.37
C VAL A 185 10.87 -1.19 -17.12
N ALA A 186 9.82 -0.49 -16.66
CA ALA A 186 9.01 -0.90 -15.52
C ALA A 186 8.32 -2.26 -15.75
N MET A 187 7.96 -2.58 -16.99
CA MET A 187 7.37 -3.88 -17.35
C MET A 187 8.30 -5.04 -17.02
N ILE A 188 9.61 -4.87 -17.21
CA ILE A 188 10.61 -5.88 -16.82
C ILE A 188 10.54 -6.14 -15.32
N GLY A 189 10.51 -5.07 -14.52
CA GLY A 189 10.33 -5.16 -13.06
C GLY A 189 9.03 -5.86 -12.66
N LEU A 190 7.93 -5.57 -13.38
CA LEU A 190 6.66 -6.23 -13.16
C LEU A 190 6.76 -7.75 -13.41
N PHE A 191 7.35 -8.19 -14.51
CA PHE A 191 7.53 -9.62 -14.79
C PHE A 191 8.38 -10.31 -13.72
N ILE A 192 9.47 -9.69 -13.29
CA ILE A 192 10.31 -10.21 -12.19
C ILE A 192 9.48 -10.33 -10.91
N THR A 193 8.73 -9.29 -10.55
CA THR A 193 7.87 -9.27 -9.35
C THR A 193 6.82 -10.37 -9.41
N VAL A 194 6.13 -10.53 -10.53
CA VAL A 194 5.13 -11.58 -10.73
C VAL A 194 5.78 -12.96 -10.63
N PHE A 195 6.92 -13.17 -11.25
CA PHE A 195 7.64 -14.43 -11.16
C PHE A 195 8.05 -14.79 -9.71
N LEU A 196 8.62 -13.83 -8.98
CA LEU A 196 8.98 -14.01 -7.57
C LEU A 196 7.72 -14.26 -6.71
N SER A 197 6.63 -13.55 -6.96
CA SER A 197 5.38 -13.76 -6.25
C SER A 197 4.82 -15.17 -6.45
N PHE A 198 4.95 -15.73 -7.65
CA PHE A 198 4.56 -17.14 -7.89
C PHE A 198 5.45 -18.15 -7.14
N LYS A 199 6.71 -17.84 -6.95
CA LYS A 199 7.62 -18.69 -6.14
C LYS A 199 7.24 -18.73 -4.66
N MET A 200 6.51 -17.73 -4.18
CA MET A 200 6.04 -17.65 -2.79
C MET A 200 4.71 -18.38 -2.55
N LEU A 201 4.05 -18.84 -3.61
CA LEU A 201 2.83 -19.61 -3.47
C LEU A 201 3.10 -20.96 -2.81
N PRO A 202 2.20 -21.43 -1.93
CA PRO A 202 2.28 -22.79 -1.41
C PRO A 202 2.20 -23.80 -2.57
N PRO A 203 2.71 -25.02 -2.38
CA PRO A 203 2.65 -26.07 -3.39
C PRO A 203 1.22 -26.25 -3.92
N ARG A 204 1.11 -26.45 -5.23
CA ARG A 204 -0.19 -26.64 -5.87
C ARG A 204 -0.77 -28.00 -5.44
N PRO A 205 -1.96 -28.05 -4.84
CA PRO A 205 -2.61 -29.31 -4.46
C PRO A 205 -2.85 -30.19 -5.69
N GLU A 206 -2.84 -31.52 -5.49
CA GLU A 206 -3.00 -32.48 -6.59
C GLU A 206 -4.31 -32.31 -7.37
N ARG A 207 -5.39 -31.95 -6.67
CA ARG A 207 -6.70 -31.66 -7.29
C ARG A 207 -6.67 -30.55 -8.35
N TYR A 208 -5.62 -29.73 -8.39
CA TYR A 208 -5.41 -28.68 -9.38
C TYR A 208 -4.28 -28.96 -10.35
N LYS A 209 -3.60 -30.10 -10.24
CA LYS A 209 -2.62 -30.52 -11.25
C LYS A 209 -3.38 -30.80 -12.54
N ARG A 210 -2.97 -30.18 -13.62
CA ARG A 210 -3.44 -30.57 -14.96
C ARG A 210 -2.83 -31.92 -15.30
N HIS A 211 -3.66 -32.84 -15.72
CA HIS A 211 -3.22 -34.05 -16.39
C HIS A 211 -2.71 -33.70 -17.76
#